data_25e5ba1d7c46bf893601f4230621a7c8
#
_entry.id   25e5ba1d7c46bf893601f4230621a7c8
#
_cell.length_a   1.000
_cell.length_b   1.000
_cell.length_c   1.000
_cell.angle_alpha   90.00
_cell.angle_beta   90.00
_cell.angle_gamma   90.00
#
_symmetry.space_group_name_H-M   'P 1'
#
loop_
_entity.id
_entity.type
_entity.pdbx_description
1 polymer ?
#
loop_
_entity_poly.entity_id
_entity_poly.type
_entity_poly.pdbx_seq_one_letter_code
_entity_poly.pdbx_strand_id
1 'polypeptide(L)'
;MKFGLWTQYGALNSKPIFAALEKGITSLGHTVDYNTDDCDIPVIWSVLWNGRMAPNEKIFKTARDQGKDVLVLEVGGLKRGTTWKVGLNGINREANFGPDGNGPERVQKLGLELQRWNTFGETIYICGQHDKSHQWRNMPPMSQWVLDTITTIRRTTSRKIIWRPHPRCQLSGIEHEFQNVIRQQPNKIKNTYDDFDFDTDDAWCVINWSSNPATQALIEGVPVFTGPESLAWPVANKDLSTISLPFRPDRTQWLNDLAYTEWTIEEISEGLPLKHLTF
;
A
#
# COMPACT_ATOMS: atom_id res chain seq x y z
N MET A 1 -9.24 -18.10 20.34
CA MET A 1 -8.59 -16.79 20.58
C MET A 1 -9.64 -15.70 20.68
N LYS A 2 -9.33 -14.63 21.40
CA LYS A 2 -10.17 -13.44 21.56
C LYS A 2 -9.61 -12.29 20.73
N PHE A 3 -10.40 -11.76 19.81
CA PHE A 3 -10.03 -10.60 18.98
C PHE A 3 -10.64 -9.33 19.56
N GLY A 4 -9.83 -8.25 19.68
CA GLY A 4 -10.28 -6.94 20.15
C GLY A 4 -10.44 -5.96 18.99
N LEU A 5 -11.66 -5.68 18.55
CA LEU A 5 -11.94 -4.81 17.40
C LEU A 5 -12.01 -3.35 17.82
N TRP A 6 -11.01 -2.54 17.42
CA TRP A 6 -10.93 -1.11 17.73
C TRP A 6 -11.70 -0.26 16.69
N THR A 7 -13.01 -0.43 16.66
CA THR A 7 -13.90 0.17 15.67
C THR A 7 -14.04 1.69 15.80
N GLN A 8 -13.85 2.23 17.01
CA GLN A 8 -13.97 3.67 17.29
C GLN A 8 -12.93 4.53 16.56
N TYR A 9 -11.78 3.95 16.21
CA TYR A 9 -10.70 4.65 15.52
C TYR A 9 -10.58 4.26 14.04
N GLY A 10 -11.63 3.67 13.49
CA GLY A 10 -11.72 3.32 12.08
C GLY A 10 -12.06 4.52 11.19
N ALA A 11 -11.73 4.43 9.90
CA ALA A 11 -12.19 5.36 8.90
C ALA A 11 -13.72 5.26 8.70
N LEU A 12 -14.33 6.25 8.04
CA LEU A 12 -15.79 6.26 7.84
C LEU A 12 -16.32 5.03 7.09
N ASN A 13 -15.51 4.49 6.18
CA ASN A 13 -15.83 3.29 5.38
C ASN A 13 -15.41 1.97 6.03
N SER A 14 -14.86 1.99 7.23
CA SER A 14 -14.36 0.77 7.90
C SER A 14 -15.45 -0.11 8.49
N LYS A 15 -16.62 0.46 8.84
CA LYS A 15 -17.69 -0.24 9.54
C LYS A 15 -18.12 -1.57 8.87
N PRO A 16 -18.43 -1.62 7.56
CA PRO A 16 -18.82 -2.87 6.91
C PRO A 16 -17.70 -3.91 6.92
N ILE A 17 -16.44 -3.48 6.91
CA ILE A 17 -15.29 -4.38 6.93
C ILE A 17 -15.10 -5.00 8.32
N PHE A 18 -15.22 -4.20 9.39
CA PHE A 18 -15.21 -4.73 10.75
C PHE A 18 -16.36 -5.71 10.98
N ALA A 19 -17.57 -5.41 10.49
CA ALA A 19 -18.71 -6.30 10.60
C ALA A 19 -18.53 -7.62 9.83
N ALA A 20 -17.90 -7.57 8.66
CA ALA A 20 -17.55 -8.77 7.90
C ALA A 20 -16.48 -9.59 8.64
N LEU A 21 -15.45 -8.93 9.18
CA LEU A 21 -14.40 -9.60 9.93
C LEU A 21 -14.92 -10.27 11.20
N GLU A 22 -15.83 -9.64 11.94
CA GLU A 22 -16.49 -10.23 13.10
C GLU A 22 -17.19 -11.55 12.74
N LYS A 23 -17.95 -11.58 11.64
CA LYS A 23 -18.57 -12.82 11.14
C LYS A 23 -17.52 -13.87 10.81
N GLY A 24 -16.43 -13.48 10.12
CA GLY A 24 -15.34 -14.39 9.79
C GLY A 24 -14.68 -14.97 11.04
N ILE A 25 -14.36 -14.14 12.04
CA ILE A 25 -13.79 -14.57 13.32
C ILE A 25 -14.70 -15.58 14.02
N THR A 26 -15.98 -15.25 14.16
CA THR A 26 -16.95 -16.10 14.87
C THR A 26 -17.23 -17.40 14.14
N SER A 27 -17.23 -17.40 12.80
CA SER A 27 -17.38 -18.61 11.98
C SER A 27 -16.26 -19.63 12.19
N LEU A 28 -15.08 -19.16 12.62
CA LEU A 28 -13.92 -20.00 12.94
C LEU A 28 -13.86 -20.42 14.42
N GLY A 29 -14.90 -20.12 15.21
CA GLY A 29 -14.97 -20.49 16.61
C GLY A 29 -14.17 -19.59 17.55
N HIS A 30 -13.76 -18.41 17.09
CA HIS A 30 -13.09 -17.41 17.92
C HIS A 30 -14.09 -16.42 18.50
N THR A 31 -13.68 -15.63 19.49
CA THR A 31 -14.52 -14.63 20.17
C THR A 31 -14.09 -13.21 19.80
N VAL A 32 -15.04 -12.29 19.85
CA VAL A 32 -14.84 -10.86 19.56
C VAL A 32 -15.24 -10.04 20.77
N ASP A 33 -14.45 -9.03 21.07
CA ASP A 33 -14.78 -7.95 21.97
C ASP A 33 -14.44 -6.59 21.32
N TYR A 34 -14.94 -5.48 21.84
CA TYR A 34 -14.81 -4.18 21.20
C TYR A 34 -14.04 -3.19 22.07
N ASN A 35 -13.09 -2.49 21.43
CA ASN A 35 -12.35 -1.37 22.03
C ASN A 35 -11.74 -1.72 23.38
N THR A 36 -11.11 -2.89 23.48
CA THR A 36 -10.52 -3.45 24.69
C THR A 36 -9.08 -3.93 24.46
N ASP A 37 -8.22 -3.73 25.46
CA ASP A 37 -6.86 -4.29 25.49
C ASP A 37 -6.85 -5.75 26.00
N ASP A 38 -7.95 -6.21 26.62
CA ASP A 38 -8.11 -7.60 27.07
C ASP A 38 -8.48 -8.50 25.88
N CYS A 39 -7.50 -8.77 25.02
CA CYS A 39 -7.63 -9.63 23.86
C CYS A 39 -6.27 -10.27 23.52
N ASP A 40 -6.32 -11.36 22.73
CA ASP A 40 -5.14 -12.01 22.20
C ASP A 40 -4.61 -11.24 20.99
N ILE A 41 -5.51 -10.82 20.09
CA ILE A 41 -5.21 -10.15 18.82
C ILE A 41 -6.00 -8.84 18.74
N PRO A 42 -5.40 -7.68 18.96
CA PRO A 42 -6.01 -6.40 18.62
C PRO A 42 -6.21 -6.26 17.12
N VAL A 43 -7.34 -5.71 16.69
CA VAL A 43 -7.65 -5.41 15.29
C VAL A 43 -7.83 -3.90 15.14
N ILE A 44 -7.03 -3.29 14.28
CA ILE A 44 -7.06 -1.85 14.03
C ILE A 44 -7.30 -1.54 12.55
N TRP A 45 -7.77 -0.33 12.29
CA TRP A 45 -7.86 0.21 10.94
C TRP A 45 -6.65 1.07 10.65
N SER A 46 -5.89 0.69 9.62
CA SER A 46 -4.74 1.44 9.11
C SER A 46 -3.55 1.57 10.08
N VAL A 47 -2.41 1.83 9.52
CA VAL A 47 -1.18 2.26 10.21
C VAL A 47 -0.82 3.71 9.84
N LEU A 48 -1.80 4.50 9.48
CA LEU A 48 -1.70 5.94 9.28
C LEU A 48 -1.99 6.66 10.60
N TRP A 49 -0.94 7.11 11.27
CA TRP A 49 -1.00 7.73 12.60
C TRP A 49 -1.48 9.18 12.54
N ASN A 50 -2.66 9.41 11.92
CA ASN A 50 -3.19 10.76 11.72
C ASN A 50 -4.72 10.82 11.89
N GLY A 51 -5.21 11.98 12.30
CA GLY A 51 -6.63 12.26 12.45
C GLY A 51 -7.32 11.24 13.38
N ARG A 52 -8.46 10.71 12.96
CA ARG A 52 -9.23 9.73 13.75
C ARG A 52 -8.46 8.46 14.07
N MET A 53 -7.51 8.07 13.21
CA MET A 53 -6.71 6.84 13.36
C MET A 53 -5.45 7.03 14.21
N ALA A 54 -5.12 8.25 14.62
CA ALA A 54 -3.92 8.51 15.44
C ALA A 54 -3.82 7.66 16.70
N PRO A 55 -4.92 7.37 17.46
CA PRO A 55 -4.85 6.52 18.64
C PRO A 55 -4.44 5.07 18.36
N ASN A 56 -4.63 4.58 17.12
CA ASN A 56 -4.20 3.23 16.73
C ASN A 56 -2.69 3.02 16.89
N GLU A 57 -1.88 4.10 16.82
CA GLU A 57 -0.44 4.02 17.06
C GLU A 57 -0.12 3.46 18.45
N LYS A 58 -0.82 3.96 19.47
CA LYS A 58 -0.61 3.50 20.86
C LYS A 58 -1.03 2.03 21.01
N ILE A 59 -2.19 1.67 20.46
CA ILE A 59 -2.70 0.29 20.50
C ILE A 59 -1.70 -0.66 19.82
N PHE A 60 -1.24 -0.29 18.63
CA PHE A 60 -0.25 -1.06 17.86
C PHE A 60 1.04 -1.26 18.66
N LYS A 61 1.65 -0.16 19.13
CA LYS A 61 2.92 -0.22 19.88
C LYS A 61 2.76 -1.03 21.16
N THR A 62 1.72 -0.77 21.96
CA THR A 62 1.50 -1.49 23.22
C THR A 62 1.34 -3.00 22.99
N ALA A 63 0.59 -3.41 21.98
CA ALA A 63 0.42 -4.82 21.64
C ALA A 63 1.75 -5.45 21.21
N ARG A 64 2.51 -4.77 20.33
CA ARG A 64 3.82 -5.26 19.86
C ARG A 64 4.84 -5.36 21.00
N ASP A 65 4.86 -4.41 21.95
CA ASP A 65 5.72 -4.43 23.13
C ASP A 65 5.37 -5.60 24.07
N GLN A 66 4.10 -6.05 24.05
CA GLN A 66 3.62 -7.23 24.78
C GLN A 66 3.85 -8.55 24.01
N GLY A 67 4.46 -8.50 22.81
CA GLY A 67 4.67 -9.68 21.97
C GLY A 67 3.41 -10.18 21.27
N LYS A 68 2.31 -9.42 21.28
CA LYS A 68 1.06 -9.76 20.59
C LYS A 68 1.16 -9.34 19.12
N ASP A 69 0.55 -10.15 18.25
CA ASP A 69 0.30 -9.72 16.87
C ASP A 69 -0.89 -8.76 16.78
N VAL A 70 -0.87 -7.87 15.82
CA VAL A 70 -1.94 -6.91 15.54
C VAL A 70 -2.48 -7.18 14.15
N LEU A 71 -3.77 -7.47 14.02
CA LEU A 71 -4.42 -7.57 12.72
C LEU A 71 -4.75 -6.16 12.23
N VAL A 72 -4.27 -5.82 11.05
CA VAL A 72 -4.46 -4.50 10.45
C VAL A 72 -5.34 -4.61 9.22
N LEU A 73 -6.41 -3.82 9.21
CA LEU A 73 -7.30 -3.63 8.06
C LEU A 73 -6.95 -2.32 7.34
N GLU A 74 -6.96 -2.32 6.01
CA GLU A 74 -6.72 -1.11 5.22
C GLU A 74 -7.48 -1.17 3.89
N VAL A 75 -7.68 -0.02 3.26
CA VAL A 75 -8.22 0.05 1.91
C VAL A 75 -7.26 -0.63 0.93
N GLY A 76 -7.80 -1.52 0.11
CA GLY A 76 -7.04 -2.21 -0.93
C GLY A 76 -6.56 -1.28 -2.04
N GLY A 77 -5.52 -1.68 -2.74
CA GLY A 77 -4.98 -1.00 -3.91
C GLY A 77 -5.19 -1.75 -5.22
N LEU A 78 -5.46 -3.07 -5.17
CA LEU A 78 -5.64 -3.91 -6.36
C LEU A 78 -6.99 -3.68 -7.04
N LYS A 79 -8.07 -3.70 -6.28
CA LYS A 79 -9.43 -3.39 -6.72
C LYS A 79 -10.06 -2.42 -5.71
N ARG A 80 -9.67 -1.16 -5.82
CA ARG A 80 -10.05 -0.14 -4.85
C ARG A 80 -11.56 -0.02 -4.70
N GLY A 81 -12.03 -0.01 -3.45
CA GLY A 81 -13.46 -0.04 -3.14
C GLY A 81 -14.11 -1.43 -3.20
N THR A 82 -13.40 -2.45 -3.64
CA THR A 82 -13.87 -3.85 -3.74
C THR A 82 -13.07 -4.79 -2.84
N THR A 83 -11.77 -4.52 -2.66
CA THR A 83 -10.87 -5.32 -1.84
C THR A 83 -10.27 -4.50 -0.71
N TRP A 84 -9.94 -5.17 0.39
CA TRP A 84 -9.32 -4.61 1.59
C TRP A 84 -8.13 -5.45 2.01
N LYS A 85 -7.05 -4.80 2.41
CA LYS A 85 -5.89 -5.48 2.99
C LYS A 85 -6.25 -6.04 4.36
N VAL A 86 -5.79 -7.25 4.62
CA VAL A 86 -5.86 -7.91 5.92
C VAL A 86 -4.49 -8.51 6.19
N GLY A 87 -3.72 -7.86 7.05
CA GLY A 87 -2.35 -8.27 7.33
C GLY A 87 -2.02 -8.24 8.81
N LEU A 88 -1.10 -9.08 9.24
CA LEU A 88 -0.56 -9.03 10.61
C LEU A 88 0.60 -8.05 10.69
N ASN A 89 0.56 -7.17 11.66
CA ASN A 89 1.62 -6.24 12.04
C ASN A 89 1.95 -5.16 11.00
N GLY A 90 1.09 -4.96 10.00
CA GLY A 90 1.28 -3.95 8.98
C GLY A 90 0.35 -4.08 7.80
N ILE A 91 0.64 -3.33 6.74
CA ILE A 91 -0.15 -3.29 5.50
C ILE A 91 0.71 -3.31 4.22
N ASN A 92 2.03 -3.31 4.38
CA ASN A 92 3.00 -3.36 3.30
C ASN A 92 3.98 -4.53 3.55
N ARG A 93 5.22 -4.43 3.08
CA ARG A 93 6.17 -5.53 3.14
C ARG A 93 6.57 -5.94 4.57
N GLU A 94 6.36 -5.08 5.56
CA GLU A 94 6.56 -5.40 6.97
C GLU A 94 5.49 -6.35 7.53
N ALA A 95 4.35 -6.45 6.85
CA ALA A 95 3.24 -7.29 7.29
C ALA A 95 3.45 -8.76 6.93
N ASN A 96 2.83 -9.63 7.73
CA ASN A 96 2.60 -11.01 7.35
C ASN A 96 1.21 -11.11 6.73
N PHE A 97 1.15 -11.55 5.47
CA PHE A 97 -0.11 -11.79 4.73
C PHE A 97 -0.40 -13.28 4.53
N GLY A 98 0.33 -14.16 5.20
CA GLY A 98 0.27 -15.62 5.03
C GLY A 98 1.46 -16.15 4.22
N PRO A 99 1.40 -17.39 3.76
CA PRO A 99 2.49 -18.02 3.02
C PRO A 99 2.68 -17.39 1.63
N ASP A 100 3.94 -17.37 1.18
CA ASP A 100 4.31 -17.07 -0.21
C ASP A 100 4.21 -18.34 -1.09
N GLY A 101 4.33 -18.17 -2.39
CA GLY A 101 4.26 -19.26 -3.36
C GLY A 101 2.85 -19.64 -3.76
N ASN A 102 1.93 -18.71 -3.65
CA ASN A 102 0.51 -18.90 -3.98
C ASN A 102 0.30 -19.17 -5.47
N GLY A 103 -0.77 -19.88 -5.80
CA GLY A 103 -1.22 -20.12 -7.17
C GLY A 103 -1.95 -18.92 -7.78
N PRO A 104 -2.33 -19.03 -9.09
CA PRO A 104 -2.95 -17.93 -9.83
C PRO A 104 -4.44 -17.75 -9.57
N GLU A 105 -5.08 -18.58 -8.72
CA GLU A 105 -6.53 -18.65 -8.55
C GLU A 105 -7.12 -17.30 -8.13
N ARG A 106 -6.45 -16.59 -7.21
CA ARG A 106 -6.91 -15.28 -6.75
C ARG A 106 -6.69 -14.19 -7.80
N VAL A 107 -5.60 -14.24 -8.54
CA VAL A 107 -5.34 -13.33 -9.67
C VAL A 107 -6.46 -13.43 -10.68
N GLN A 108 -6.85 -14.66 -11.05
CA GLN A 108 -7.96 -14.94 -11.97
C GLN A 108 -9.30 -14.47 -11.37
N LYS A 109 -9.58 -14.81 -10.12
CA LYS A 109 -10.81 -14.38 -9.41
C LYS A 109 -10.96 -12.87 -9.36
N LEU A 110 -9.86 -12.15 -9.12
CA LEU A 110 -9.85 -10.69 -9.09
C LEU A 110 -9.80 -10.06 -10.48
N GLY A 111 -9.66 -10.84 -11.54
CA GLY A 111 -9.51 -10.33 -12.90
C GLY A 111 -8.29 -9.41 -13.04
N LEU A 112 -7.18 -9.77 -12.43
CA LEU A 112 -5.90 -9.07 -12.56
C LEU A 112 -5.13 -9.65 -13.74
N GLU A 113 -4.47 -8.79 -14.52
CA GLU A 113 -3.70 -9.20 -15.68
C GLU A 113 -2.41 -8.38 -15.75
N LEU A 114 -1.27 -9.07 -15.83
CA LEU A 114 0.02 -8.40 -16.04
C LEU A 114 0.13 -7.94 -17.49
N GLN A 115 0.25 -6.63 -17.68
CA GLN A 115 0.56 -6.08 -18.97
C GLN A 115 2.03 -6.35 -19.33
N ARG A 116 2.36 -6.39 -20.64
CA ARG A 116 3.75 -6.51 -21.08
C ARG A 116 4.56 -5.32 -20.57
N TRP A 117 5.85 -5.57 -20.32
CA TRP A 117 6.75 -4.49 -19.95
C TRP A 117 6.79 -3.38 -20.99
N ASN A 118 6.52 -2.17 -20.55
CA ASN A 118 6.76 -0.96 -21.34
C ASN A 118 8.28 -0.74 -21.49
N THR A 119 8.74 -0.55 -22.72
CA THR A 119 10.14 -0.29 -23.06
C THR A 119 10.38 1.12 -23.59
N PHE A 120 9.32 1.92 -23.67
CA PHE A 120 9.34 3.32 -24.11
C PHE A 120 8.62 4.17 -23.06
N GLY A 121 8.59 5.46 -23.27
CA GLY A 121 8.00 6.43 -22.35
C GLY A 121 9.01 7.54 -22.04
N GLU A 122 8.51 8.75 -21.86
CA GLU A 122 9.34 9.94 -21.67
C GLU A 122 9.23 10.50 -20.25
N THR A 123 8.24 10.07 -19.50
CA THR A 123 7.90 10.68 -18.21
C THR A 123 8.29 9.79 -17.03
N ILE A 124 9.00 10.37 -16.08
CA ILE A 124 9.28 9.77 -14.78
C ILE A 124 8.26 10.31 -13.77
N TYR A 125 7.49 9.43 -13.14
CA TYR A 125 6.56 9.80 -12.09
C TYR A 125 7.18 9.59 -10.71
N ILE A 126 7.20 10.63 -9.87
CA ILE A 126 7.55 10.53 -8.46
C ILE A 126 6.26 10.65 -7.66
N CYS A 127 5.86 9.59 -6.98
CA CYS A 127 4.62 9.55 -6.20
C CYS A 127 4.93 9.62 -4.70
N GLY A 128 4.46 10.67 -4.06
CA GLY A 128 4.57 10.84 -2.62
C GLY A 128 3.65 9.92 -1.83
N GLN A 129 3.82 9.92 -0.52
CA GLN A 129 2.92 9.26 0.40
C GLN A 129 2.66 10.15 1.62
N HIS A 130 1.77 9.71 2.51
CA HIS A 130 1.51 10.45 3.73
C HIS A 130 2.68 10.28 4.71
N ASP A 131 3.25 11.38 5.19
CA ASP A 131 4.42 11.40 6.07
C ASP A 131 4.15 10.91 7.50
N LYS A 132 2.87 10.73 7.88
CA LYS A 132 2.45 10.13 9.15
C LYS A 132 2.18 8.62 9.04
N SER A 133 2.45 8.03 7.89
CA SER A 133 2.37 6.58 7.68
C SER A 133 3.49 5.87 8.46
N HIS A 134 3.18 4.72 9.05
CA HIS A 134 4.18 3.87 9.72
C HIS A 134 5.36 3.52 8.81
N GLN A 135 5.14 3.36 7.52
CA GLN A 135 6.18 3.08 6.52
C GLN A 135 7.11 4.26 6.27
N TRP A 136 6.76 5.48 6.74
CA TRP A 136 7.61 6.67 6.62
C TRP A 136 8.46 6.92 7.87
N ARG A 137 8.35 6.05 8.89
CA ARG A 137 9.18 6.13 10.09
C ARG A 137 10.66 6.10 9.70
N ASN A 138 11.46 6.88 10.36
CA ASN A 138 12.90 7.00 10.09
C ASN A 138 13.27 7.59 8.71
N MET A 139 12.30 8.11 7.97
CA MET A 139 12.55 8.82 6.71
C MET A 139 12.71 10.33 6.95
N PRO A 140 13.46 11.03 6.09
CA PRO A 140 13.53 12.47 6.13
C PRO A 140 12.15 13.10 5.83
N PRO A 141 11.97 14.41 6.04
CA PRO A 141 10.78 15.10 5.57
C PRO A 141 10.52 14.79 4.09
N MET A 142 9.24 14.67 3.70
CA MET A 142 8.86 14.34 2.32
C MET A 142 9.49 15.30 1.29
N SER A 143 9.57 16.60 1.62
CA SER A 143 10.23 17.58 0.76
C SER A 143 11.71 17.25 0.50
N GLN A 144 12.44 16.87 1.53
CA GLN A 144 13.85 16.50 1.39
C GLN A 144 14.02 15.24 0.54
N TRP A 145 13.20 14.21 0.81
CA TRP A 145 13.23 12.98 0.03
C TRP A 145 12.97 13.23 -1.48
N VAL A 146 12.00 14.09 -1.80
CA VAL A 146 11.70 14.43 -3.19
C VAL A 146 12.84 15.20 -3.84
N LEU A 147 13.42 16.21 -3.15
CA LEU A 147 14.57 16.97 -3.63
C LEU A 147 15.78 16.07 -3.91
N ASP A 148 16.11 15.18 -2.98
CA ASP A 148 17.22 14.23 -3.11
C ASP A 148 16.98 13.24 -4.25
N THR A 149 15.75 12.76 -4.39
CA THR A 149 15.34 11.87 -5.48
C THR A 149 15.51 12.54 -6.84
N ILE A 150 14.99 13.76 -7.02
CA ILE A 150 15.11 14.50 -8.28
C ILE A 150 16.58 14.82 -8.56
N THR A 151 17.34 15.26 -7.57
CA THR A 151 18.76 15.55 -7.71
C THR A 151 19.53 14.31 -8.19
N THR A 152 19.22 13.14 -7.64
CA THR A 152 19.84 11.88 -8.06
C THR A 152 19.47 11.52 -9.49
N ILE A 153 18.22 11.62 -9.87
CA ILE A 153 17.74 11.35 -11.24
C ILE A 153 18.42 12.30 -12.25
N ARG A 154 18.56 13.56 -11.92
CA ARG A 154 19.15 14.59 -12.83
C ARG A 154 20.63 14.36 -13.13
N ARG A 155 21.34 13.54 -12.35
CA ARG A 155 22.70 13.10 -12.69
C ARG A 155 22.74 12.13 -13.88
N THR A 156 21.61 11.48 -14.17
CA THR A 156 21.53 10.39 -15.15
C THR A 156 20.65 10.74 -16.36
N THR A 157 19.59 11.52 -16.18
CA THR A 157 18.63 11.80 -17.26
C THR A 157 17.99 13.18 -17.13
N SER A 158 17.66 13.77 -18.30
CA SER A 158 16.88 15.01 -18.42
C SER A 158 15.40 14.76 -18.73
N ARG A 159 14.91 13.51 -18.67
CA ARG A 159 13.51 13.18 -18.93
C ARG A 159 12.57 14.06 -18.09
N LYS A 160 11.37 14.28 -18.59
CA LYS A 160 10.31 14.96 -17.85
C LYS A 160 10.04 14.24 -16.54
N ILE A 161 9.92 14.97 -15.45
CA ILE A 161 9.49 14.45 -14.15
C ILE A 161 8.14 15.03 -13.82
N ILE A 162 7.20 14.17 -13.46
CA ILE A 162 5.95 14.56 -12.84
C ILE A 162 6.02 14.21 -11.36
N TRP A 163 6.03 15.26 -10.52
CA TRP A 163 5.91 15.14 -9.09
C TRP A 163 4.43 15.06 -8.69
N ARG A 164 4.00 13.94 -8.13
CA ARG A 164 2.64 13.71 -7.63
C ARG A 164 2.65 13.63 -6.11
N PRO A 165 2.36 14.71 -5.38
CA PRO A 165 2.24 14.67 -3.93
C PRO A 165 1.07 13.77 -3.52
N HIS A 166 1.13 13.23 -2.31
CA HIS A 166 -0.02 12.54 -1.73
C HIS A 166 -1.22 13.52 -1.63
N PRO A 167 -2.45 13.11 -1.96
CA PRO A 167 -3.60 14.01 -1.98
C PRO A 167 -3.83 14.80 -0.69
N ARG A 168 -3.44 14.23 0.45
CA ARG A 168 -3.59 14.83 1.78
C ARG A 168 -2.30 15.45 2.34
N CYS A 169 -1.20 15.37 1.62
CA CYS A 169 0.08 15.96 1.98
C CYS A 169 0.56 16.81 0.81
N GLN A 170 0.02 18.04 0.74
CA GLN A 170 0.23 18.94 -0.38
C GLN A 170 1.55 19.70 -0.20
N LEU A 171 2.62 19.18 -0.80
CA LEU A 171 3.86 19.91 -0.99
C LEU A 171 3.80 20.67 -2.31
N SER A 172 4.23 21.92 -2.31
CA SER A 172 4.32 22.78 -3.50
C SER A 172 5.64 23.52 -3.50
N GLY A 173 6.06 23.98 -4.68
CA GLY A 173 7.27 24.77 -4.87
C GLY A 173 8.52 23.93 -5.23
N ILE A 174 8.56 22.65 -4.96
CA ILE A 174 9.69 21.77 -5.31
C ILE A 174 9.93 21.76 -6.82
N GLU A 175 8.86 21.79 -7.61
CA GLU A 175 8.90 21.84 -9.08
C GLU A 175 9.65 23.05 -9.63
N HIS A 176 9.74 24.13 -8.88
CA HIS A 176 10.43 25.37 -9.31
C HIS A 176 11.95 25.30 -9.14
N GLU A 177 12.47 24.34 -8.37
CA GLU A 177 13.90 24.18 -8.12
C GLU A 177 14.63 23.45 -9.26
N PHE A 178 13.91 22.85 -10.20
CA PHE A 178 14.46 21.99 -11.23
C PHE A 178 13.87 22.27 -12.62
N GLN A 179 14.67 22.09 -13.64
CA GLN A 179 14.19 22.12 -15.02
C GLN A 179 13.41 20.84 -15.35
N ASN A 180 12.36 20.99 -16.17
CA ASN A 180 11.53 19.89 -16.68
C ASN A 180 10.90 19.03 -15.56
N VAL A 181 10.51 19.66 -14.45
CA VAL A 181 9.75 19.08 -13.36
C VAL A 181 8.41 19.78 -13.28
N ILE A 182 7.33 19.01 -13.28
CA ILE A 182 5.96 19.52 -13.22
C ILE A 182 5.26 18.87 -12.02
N ARG A 183 4.59 19.68 -11.21
CA ARG A 183 3.72 19.19 -10.16
C ARG A 183 2.34 18.84 -10.71
N GLN A 184 1.86 17.64 -10.43
CA GLN A 184 0.52 17.19 -10.78
C GLN A 184 -0.21 16.70 -9.53
N GLN A 185 -1.23 17.45 -9.12
CA GLN A 185 -2.09 17.02 -8.02
C GLN A 185 -2.95 15.85 -8.50
N PRO A 186 -2.99 14.71 -7.76
CA PRO A 186 -3.93 13.63 -8.06
C PRO A 186 -5.38 14.11 -7.96
N ASN A 187 -6.20 13.82 -8.97
CA ASN A 187 -7.61 14.14 -8.97
C ASN A 187 -8.41 12.97 -8.43
N LYS A 188 -9.35 13.29 -7.54
CA LYS A 188 -10.25 12.27 -7.02
C LYS A 188 -11.20 11.79 -8.10
N ILE A 189 -11.32 10.47 -8.26
CA ILE A 189 -12.30 9.85 -9.16
C ILE A 189 -13.69 10.05 -8.57
N LYS A 190 -14.61 10.58 -9.39
CA LYS A 190 -15.99 10.85 -8.96
C LYS A 190 -16.68 9.54 -8.53
N ASN A 191 -17.53 9.65 -7.52
CA ASN A 191 -18.32 8.53 -6.97
C ASN A 191 -17.50 7.38 -6.38
N THR A 192 -16.21 7.61 -6.07
CA THR A 192 -15.38 6.66 -5.35
C THR A 192 -15.03 7.17 -3.95
N TYR A 193 -14.75 6.23 -3.04
CA TYR A 193 -14.16 6.58 -1.77
C TYR A 193 -12.65 6.59 -1.91
N ASP A 194 -12.05 7.79 -1.86
CA ASP A 194 -10.60 7.98 -1.75
C ASP A 194 -9.79 7.29 -2.87
N ASP A 195 -10.34 7.28 -4.09
CA ASP A 195 -9.64 6.81 -5.28
C ASP A 195 -9.22 8.00 -6.15
N PHE A 196 -8.05 7.91 -6.77
CA PHE A 196 -7.42 8.99 -7.49
C PHE A 196 -6.89 8.50 -8.83
N ASP A 197 -6.96 9.37 -9.83
CA ASP A 197 -6.45 9.09 -11.15
C ASP A 197 -4.95 8.78 -11.13
N PHE A 198 -4.55 7.83 -11.95
CA PHE A 198 -3.14 7.57 -12.21
C PHE A 198 -3.00 6.96 -13.60
N ASP A 199 -2.55 7.77 -14.54
CA ASP A 199 -2.29 7.36 -15.92
C ASP A 199 -0.79 7.12 -16.09
N THR A 200 -0.44 5.97 -16.64
CA THR A 200 0.93 5.51 -16.85
C THR A 200 1.30 5.31 -18.31
N ASP A 201 0.46 5.72 -19.26
CA ASP A 201 0.66 5.47 -20.70
C ASP A 201 2.01 5.99 -21.24
N ASP A 202 2.46 7.15 -20.79
CA ASP A 202 3.77 7.73 -21.14
C ASP A 202 4.85 7.50 -20.07
N ALA A 203 4.62 6.60 -19.14
CA ALA A 203 5.55 6.40 -18.04
C ALA A 203 6.82 5.63 -18.47
N TRP A 204 7.98 6.23 -18.29
CA TRP A 204 9.26 5.53 -18.33
C TRP A 204 9.46 4.68 -17.08
N CYS A 205 9.17 5.25 -15.94
CA CYS A 205 9.14 4.54 -14.66
C CYS A 205 8.35 5.33 -13.61
N VAL A 206 7.99 4.63 -12.53
CA VAL A 206 7.38 5.22 -11.33
C VAL A 206 8.32 5.07 -10.14
N ILE A 207 8.46 6.13 -9.36
CA ILE A 207 9.32 6.16 -8.16
C ILE A 207 8.43 6.50 -6.96
N ASN A 208 8.51 5.70 -5.92
CA ASN A 208 7.90 6.02 -4.63
C ASN A 208 8.64 5.31 -3.48
N TRP A 209 8.21 5.54 -2.25
CA TRP A 209 8.77 4.77 -1.13
C TRP A 209 8.02 3.45 -0.94
N SER A 210 6.71 3.50 -0.68
CA SER A 210 5.91 2.29 -0.40
C SER A 210 4.43 2.40 -0.78
N SER A 211 4.01 3.49 -1.43
CA SER A 211 2.61 3.73 -1.77
C SER A 211 2.09 2.86 -2.92
N ASN A 212 0.79 2.68 -2.99
CA ASN A 212 0.12 1.80 -3.98
C ASN A 212 0.42 2.09 -5.47
N PRO A 213 0.73 3.33 -5.93
CA PRO A 213 1.08 3.56 -7.33
C PRO A 213 2.17 2.65 -7.89
N ALA A 214 3.12 2.16 -7.07
CA ALA A 214 4.13 1.23 -7.53
C ALA A 214 3.56 -0.16 -7.89
N THR A 215 2.66 -0.70 -7.09
CA THR A 215 2.04 -2.00 -7.39
C THR A 215 1.14 -1.91 -8.62
N GLN A 216 0.40 -0.82 -8.76
CA GLN A 216 -0.42 -0.55 -9.94
C GLN A 216 0.45 -0.44 -11.20
N ALA A 217 1.51 0.38 -11.18
CA ALA A 217 2.43 0.55 -12.30
C ALA A 217 3.08 -0.78 -12.72
N LEU A 218 3.48 -1.61 -11.75
CA LEU A 218 4.03 -2.93 -12.06
C LEU A 218 3.02 -3.84 -12.79
N ILE A 219 1.74 -3.84 -12.38
CA ILE A 219 0.70 -4.61 -13.06
C ILE A 219 0.53 -4.10 -14.49
N GLU A 220 0.56 -2.79 -14.70
CA GLU A 220 0.45 -2.12 -16.00
C GLU A 220 1.73 -2.20 -16.87
N GLY A 221 2.78 -2.86 -16.38
CA GLY A 221 4.00 -3.09 -17.16
C GLY A 221 5.01 -1.95 -17.09
N VAL A 222 4.88 -1.02 -16.16
CA VAL A 222 5.82 0.08 -15.96
C VAL A 222 6.86 -0.28 -14.90
N PRO A 223 8.16 -0.12 -15.17
CA PRO A 223 9.20 -0.33 -14.15
C PRO A 223 9.05 0.62 -12.98
N VAL A 224 9.35 0.14 -11.77
CA VAL A 224 9.29 0.98 -10.58
C VAL A 224 10.59 0.98 -9.81
N PHE A 225 10.83 2.08 -9.09
CA PHE A 225 11.89 2.24 -8.11
C PHE A 225 11.24 2.51 -6.76
N THR A 226 11.49 1.65 -5.77
CA THR A 226 10.79 1.76 -4.47
C THR A 226 11.75 1.62 -3.29
N GLY A 227 11.28 2.04 -2.12
CA GLY A 227 11.92 1.70 -0.85
C GLY A 227 11.61 0.26 -0.41
N PRO A 228 12.38 -0.28 0.54
CA PRO A 228 12.26 -1.66 1.01
C PRO A 228 10.94 -1.97 1.71
N GLU A 229 10.20 -0.97 2.13
CA GLU A 229 8.88 -1.11 2.77
C GLU A 229 7.75 -1.43 1.78
N SER A 230 8.00 -1.31 0.48
CA SER A 230 6.98 -1.49 -0.56
C SER A 230 6.67 -2.96 -0.83
N LEU A 231 5.40 -3.29 -1.06
CA LEU A 231 4.98 -4.58 -1.61
C LEU A 231 5.54 -4.83 -3.02
N ALA A 232 5.92 -3.77 -3.73
CA ALA A 232 6.57 -3.87 -5.05
C ALA A 232 8.05 -4.25 -4.98
N TRP A 233 8.71 -4.13 -3.81
CA TRP A 233 10.15 -4.31 -3.64
C TRP A 233 10.74 -5.58 -4.25
N PRO A 234 10.11 -6.77 -4.17
CA PRO A 234 10.70 -8.00 -4.71
C PRO A 234 11.01 -7.92 -6.21
N VAL A 235 10.23 -7.16 -6.97
CA VAL A 235 10.33 -7.02 -8.44
C VAL A 235 10.65 -5.59 -8.88
N ALA A 236 10.95 -4.70 -7.94
CA ALA A 236 11.31 -3.31 -8.20
C ALA A 236 12.80 -3.12 -8.45
N ASN A 237 13.15 -2.01 -9.10
CA ASN A 237 14.50 -1.47 -9.13
C ASN A 237 14.83 -0.81 -7.79
N LYS A 238 16.09 -0.93 -7.37
CA LYS A 238 16.56 -0.51 -6.03
C LYS A 238 17.57 0.63 -6.07
N ASP A 239 18.13 0.88 -7.24
CA ASP A 239 19.16 1.89 -7.46
C ASP A 239 18.76 2.87 -8.57
N LEU A 240 18.53 4.12 -8.20
CA LEU A 240 18.15 5.19 -9.12
C LEU A 240 19.23 5.49 -10.16
N SER A 241 20.49 5.10 -9.96
CA SER A 241 21.55 5.27 -10.96
C SER A 241 21.29 4.44 -12.23
N THR A 242 20.48 3.37 -12.12
CA THR A 242 20.10 2.50 -13.24
C THR A 242 18.87 2.98 -14.00
N ILE A 243 18.37 4.18 -13.73
CA ILE A 243 17.08 4.68 -14.25
C ILE A 243 17.04 4.77 -15.79
N SER A 244 18.18 4.88 -16.45
CA SER A 244 18.25 4.87 -17.91
C SER A 244 18.02 3.49 -18.52
N LEU A 245 18.22 2.42 -17.76
CA LEU A 245 17.98 1.03 -18.17
C LEU A 245 17.34 0.24 -17.00
N PRO A 246 16.06 0.48 -16.69
CA PRO A 246 15.40 -0.19 -15.58
C PRO A 246 15.34 -1.70 -15.79
N PHE A 247 15.57 -2.47 -14.73
CA PHE A 247 15.37 -3.92 -14.71
C PHE A 247 13.88 -4.25 -14.83
N ARG A 248 13.57 -5.30 -15.60
CA ARG A 248 12.21 -5.77 -15.92
C ARG A 248 12.10 -7.27 -15.68
N PRO A 249 11.97 -7.71 -14.39
CA PRO A 249 11.93 -9.13 -14.05
C PRO A 249 10.59 -9.79 -14.41
N ASP A 250 10.51 -11.11 -14.30
CA ASP A 250 9.23 -11.80 -14.20
C ASP A 250 8.49 -11.37 -12.93
N ARG A 251 7.19 -11.12 -13.05
CA ARG A 251 6.29 -10.65 -11.98
C ARG A 251 5.16 -11.62 -11.67
N THR A 252 5.17 -12.78 -12.30
CA THR A 252 4.05 -13.73 -12.21
C THR A 252 3.83 -14.19 -10.76
N GLN A 253 4.87 -14.70 -10.11
CA GLN A 253 4.76 -15.16 -8.73
C GLN A 253 4.48 -14.00 -7.77
N TRP A 254 5.10 -12.84 -8.01
CA TRP A 254 4.84 -11.65 -7.21
C TRP A 254 3.36 -11.24 -7.25
N LEU A 255 2.71 -11.28 -8.43
CA LEU A 255 1.28 -10.94 -8.54
C LEU A 255 0.40 -11.98 -7.86
N ASN A 256 0.76 -13.27 -7.96
CA ASN A 256 0.05 -14.33 -7.28
C ASN A 256 0.05 -14.10 -5.75
N ASP A 257 1.21 -13.80 -5.16
CA ASP A 257 1.33 -13.55 -3.74
C ASP A 257 0.68 -12.21 -3.34
N LEU A 258 0.85 -11.17 -4.16
CA LEU A 258 0.21 -9.87 -3.94
C LEU A 258 -1.32 -9.97 -3.88
N ALA A 259 -1.94 -10.84 -4.67
CA ALA A 259 -3.39 -11.03 -4.67
C ALA A 259 -3.93 -11.56 -3.33
N TYR A 260 -3.10 -12.20 -2.51
CA TYR A 260 -3.47 -12.69 -1.17
C TYR A 260 -3.28 -11.63 -0.07
N THR A 261 -2.80 -10.44 -0.41
CA THR A 261 -2.77 -9.33 0.55
C THR A 261 -4.13 -8.66 0.73
N GLU A 262 -5.07 -8.87 -0.21
CA GLU A 262 -6.35 -8.18 -0.26
C GLU A 262 -7.52 -9.15 -0.46
N TRP A 263 -8.66 -8.83 0.15
CA TRP A 263 -9.84 -9.69 0.24
C TRP A 263 -11.12 -8.89 0.04
N THR A 264 -12.14 -9.50 -0.58
CA THR A 264 -13.47 -8.89 -0.67
C THR A 264 -14.21 -8.96 0.67
N ILE A 265 -15.28 -8.19 0.82
CA ILE A 265 -16.12 -8.23 2.05
C ILE A 265 -16.66 -9.64 2.29
N GLU A 266 -17.10 -10.33 1.25
CA GLU A 266 -17.62 -11.69 1.29
C GLU A 266 -16.55 -12.65 1.83
N GLU A 267 -15.35 -12.60 1.25
CA GLU A 267 -14.22 -13.42 1.66
C GLU A 267 -13.80 -13.18 3.11
N ILE A 268 -13.82 -11.92 3.53
CA ILE A 268 -13.55 -11.53 4.93
C ILE A 268 -14.64 -12.12 5.84
N SER A 269 -15.91 -12.06 5.44
CA SER A 269 -17.03 -12.60 6.23
C SER A 269 -17.03 -14.13 6.34
N GLU A 270 -16.41 -14.83 5.37
CA GLU A 270 -16.20 -16.28 5.37
C GLU A 270 -14.93 -16.69 6.14
N GLY A 271 -14.17 -15.73 6.67
CA GLY A 271 -12.94 -15.95 7.41
C GLY A 271 -11.75 -16.39 6.54
N LEU A 272 -11.80 -16.22 5.21
CA LEU A 272 -10.74 -16.68 4.32
C LEU A 272 -9.38 -16.03 4.60
N PRO A 273 -9.27 -14.69 4.86
CA PRO A 273 -7.99 -14.12 5.23
C PRO A 273 -7.43 -14.69 6.53
N LEU A 274 -8.28 -14.99 7.51
CA LEU A 274 -7.83 -15.56 8.79
C LEU A 274 -7.32 -17.00 8.60
N LYS A 275 -8.02 -17.82 7.81
CA LYS A 275 -7.54 -19.17 7.44
C LYS A 275 -6.21 -19.12 6.71
N HIS A 276 -6.03 -18.15 5.82
CA HIS A 276 -4.78 -17.96 5.08
C HIS A 276 -3.63 -17.52 6.01
N LEU A 277 -3.93 -16.71 7.03
CA LEU A 277 -3.02 -16.31 8.09
C LEU A 277 -2.79 -17.40 9.15
N THR A 278 -3.46 -18.57 9.03
CA THR A 278 -3.35 -19.72 9.94
C THR A 278 -3.88 -19.49 11.36
N PHE A 279 -4.99 -18.73 11.46
CA PHE A 279 -5.77 -18.60 12.70
C PHE A 279 -6.78 -19.74 12.87
#